data_781d68659d8f901b31aa47b228a7d625
#
_entry.id   781d68659d8f901b31aa47b228a7d625
#
_cell.length_a   1.000
_cell.length_b   1.000
_cell.length_c   1.000
_cell.angle_alpha   90.00
_cell.angle_beta   90.00
_cell.angle_gamma   90.00
#
_symmetry.space_group_name_H-M   'P 1'
#
loop_
_entity.id
_entity.type
_entity.pdbx_description
1 polymer ?
#
loop_
_entity_poly.entity_id
_entity_poly.type
_entity_poly.pdbx_seq_one_letter_code
_entity_poly.pdbx_strand_id
1 'polypeptide(L)'
;LQRPDLLAGRTPRTVNMVRIGDALLGDAEALAGGAPIEALVVYNSNPVAVAPESPTVVRGFARDDLFTVVLEHFRTDTADHADIVLPATTQLEHWDIHLAYGHTDVLLNRPAIAPVGQAKSNAQVFRELAARMGFDASCFADSDEALCRQAYGDKVDFDQLLDQGFASLKIADAPFAEGGFPTASGCCEFDSDPSSTDRRQGLPEHVPNREVSGQNA
;
A
#
# COMPACT_ATOMS: atom_id res chain seq x y z
N LEU A 1 6.80 1.74 8.45
CA LEU A 1 6.91 3.17 8.06
C LEU A 1 8.37 3.59 8.16
N GLN A 2 8.91 4.21 7.11
CA GLN A 2 10.29 4.71 7.10
C GLN A 2 10.46 6.00 7.92
N ARG A 3 9.39 6.75 8.09
CA ARG A 3 9.36 8.02 8.80
C ARG A 3 8.26 8.05 9.87
N PRO A 4 8.36 7.19 10.92
CA PRO A 4 7.37 7.16 12.00
C PRO A 4 7.30 8.47 12.80
N ASP A 5 8.35 9.28 12.76
CA ASP A 5 8.40 10.62 13.34
C ASP A 5 7.32 11.55 12.77
N LEU A 6 6.94 11.38 11.51
CA LEU A 6 5.88 12.18 10.87
C LEU A 6 4.48 11.89 11.41
N LEU A 7 4.30 10.79 12.12
CA LEU A 7 3.03 10.52 12.81
C LEU A 7 2.82 11.44 14.02
N ALA A 8 3.87 12.10 14.51
CA ALA A 8 3.82 13.02 15.65
C ALA A 8 3.08 12.42 16.87
N GLY A 9 3.38 11.16 17.19
CA GLY A 9 2.74 10.41 18.28
C GLY A 9 1.33 9.87 17.99
N ARG A 10 0.78 10.10 16.80
CA ARG A 10 -0.51 9.52 16.40
C ARG A 10 -0.36 8.04 16.07
N THR A 11 -1.33 7.24 16.49
CA THR A 11 -1.45 5.82 16.12
C THR A 11 -2.63 5.68 15.16
N PRO A 12 -2.40 5.64 13.83
CA PRO A 12 -3.50 5.46 12.88
C PRO A 12 -4.08 4.06 13.04
N ARG A 13 -5.40 3.97 12.97
CA ARG A 13 -6.11 2.70 12.89
C ARG A 13 -5.76 2.02 11.55
N THR A 14 -5.57 0.71 11.60
CA THR A 14 -5.41 -0.13 10.41
C THR A 14 -6.63 -1.02 10.25
N VAL A 15 -7.23 -0.98 9.07
CA VAL A 15 -8.31 -1.88 8.67
C VAL A 15 -7.70 -2.98 7.80
N ASN A 16 -8.07 -4.24 8.05
CA ASN A 16 -7.65 -5.34 7.21
C ASN A 16 -8.24 -5.17 5.80
N MET A 17 -7.39 -5.14 4.78
CA MET A 17 -7.80 -4.89 3.39
C MET A 17 -8.82 -5.91 2.87
N VAL A 18 -8.78 -7.18 3.34
CA VAL A 18 -9.74 -8.21 2.93
C VAL A 18 -11.12 -8.02 3.55
N ARG A 19 -11.25 -7.12 4.54
CA ARG A 19 -12.51 -6.77 5.19
C ARG A 19 -12.96 -5.34 4.87
N ILE A 20 -12.46 -4.77 3.79
CA ILE A 20 -12.81 -3.39 3.42
C ILE A 20 -14.32 -3.21 3.25
N GLY A 21 -15.01 -4.18 2.63
CA GLY A 21 -16.45 -4.12 2.45
C GLY A 21 -17.21 -4.06 3.77
N ASP A 22 -16.86 -4.92 4.74
CA ASP A 22 -17.44 -4.93 6.07
C ASP A 22 -17.17 -3.60 6.81
N ALA A 23 -15.93 -3.11 6.74
CA ALA A 23 -15.56 -1.86 7.38
C ALA A 23 -16.33 -0.65 6.79
N LEU A 24 -16.50 -0.60 5.48
CA LEU A 24 -17.30 0.42 4.82
C LEU A 24 -18.78 0.33 5.23
N LEU A 25 -19.31 -0.86 5.52
CA LEU A 25 -20.69 -1.05 5.99
C LEU A 25 -20.84 -0.89 7.52
N GLY A 26 -19.79 -0.53 8.22
CA GLY A 26 -19.87 -0.20 9.65
C GLY A 26 -19.71 -1.39 10.60
N ASP A 27 -19.20 -2.53 10.14
CA ASP A 27 -18.91 -3.66 11.03
C ASP A 27 -17.87 -3.25 12.08
N ALA A 28 -18.23 -3.43 13.35
CA ALA A 28 -17.42 -2.94 14.49
C ALA A 28 -16.06 -3.64 14.60
N GLU A 29 -15.98 -4.92 14.27
CA GLU A 29 -14.75 -5.69 14.31
C GLU A 29 -13.82 -5.27 13.16
N ALA A 30 -14.38 -5.16 11.93
CA ALA A 30 -13.62 -4.69 10.77
C ALA A 30 -13.11 -3.25 10.95
N LEU A 31 -13.88 -2.40 11.65
CA LEU A 31 -13.47 -1.04 12.03
C LEU A 31 -12.47 -0.99 13.19
N ALA A 32 -12.08 -2.14 13.78
CA ALA A 32 -11.24 -2.19 14.98
C ALA A 32 -11.75 -1.26 16.11
N GLY A 33 -13.07 -1.22 16.29
CA GLY A 33 -13.73 -0.39 17.32
C GLY A 33 -13.69 1.11 17.04
N GLY A 34 -13.23 1.56 15.87
CA GLY A 34 -13.16 2.98 15.53
C GLY A 34 -14.42 3.51 14.86
N ALA A 35 -14.43 4.81 14.56
CA ALA A 35 -15.53 5.50 13.91
C ALA A 35 -15.80 4.97 12.50
N PRO A 36 -17.03 5.11 11.98
CA PRO A 36 -17.35 4.83 10.58
C PRO A 36 -16.42 5.55 9.60
N ILE A 37 -16.23 4.95 8.43
CA ILE A 37 -15.46 5.58 7.35
C ILE A 37 -16.43 6.49 6.57
N GLU A 38 -16.14 7.78 6.54
CA GLU A 38 -16.93 8.80 5.85
C GLU A 38 -16.22 9.35 4.63
N ALA A 39 -14.89 9.17 4.54
CA ALA A 39 -14.10 9.56 3.39
C ALA A 39 -13.03 8.52 3.08
N LEU A 40 -12.80 8.25 1.79
CA LEU A 40 -11.85 7.27 1.31
C LEU A 40 -11.02 7.85 0.15
N VAL A 41 -9.71 7.72 0.24
CA VAL A 41 -8.80 7.99 -0.87
C VAL A 41 -8.21 6.68 -1.34
N VAL A 42 -8.47 6.32 -2.58
CA VAL A 42 -7.94 5.10 -3.21
C VAL A 42 -6.88 5.49 -4.23
N TYR A 43 -5.70 4.89 -4.10
CA TYR A 43 -4.64 5.03 -5.10
C TYR A 43 -3.86 3.72 -5.24
N ASN A 44 -3.36 3.45 -6.44
CA ASN A 44 -2.64 2.22 -6.79
C ASN A 44 -3.42 0.94 -6.45
N SER A 45 -4.75 0.98 -6.49
CA SER A 45 -5.58 -0.18 -6.13
C SER A 45 -6.97 -0.10 -6.77
N ASN A 46 -7.55 -1.27 -7.06
CA ASN A 46 -8.92 -1.43 -7.54
C ASN A 46 -9.72 -2.36 -6.61
N PRO A 47 -10.02 -1.93 -5.36
CA PRO A 47 -10.63 -2.80 -4.36
C PRO A 47 -11.99 -3.37 -4.76
N VAL A 48 -12.80 -2.68 -5.55
CA VAL A 48 -14.10 -3.20 -6.02
C VAL A 48 -13.92 -4.46 -6.86
N ALA A 49 -12.84 -4.54 -7.65
CA ALA A 49 -12.57 -5.72 -8.48
C ALA A 49 -11.77 -6.81 -7.75
N VAL A 50 -10.87 -6.44 -6.82
CA VAL A 50 -9.87 -7.39 -6.29
C VAL A 50 -10.07 -7.78 -4.83
N ALA A 51 -10.85 -7.02 -4.05
CA ALA A 51 -11.12 -7.39 -2.67
C ALA A 51 -12.15 -8.56 -2.60
N PRO A 52 -11.98 -9.49 -1.63
CA PRO A 52 -12.92 -10.57 -1.45
C PRO A 52 -14.31 -10.05 -1.04
N GLU A 53 -15.34 -10.89 -1.17
CA GLU A 53 -16.74 -10.54 -0.88
C GLU A 53 -17.23 -9.36 -1.74
N SER A 54 -16.97 -9.40 -3.05
CA SER A 54 -17.27 -8.33 -4.01
C SER A 54 -18.67 -7.69 -3.84
N PRO A 55 -19.79 -8.43 -3.62
CA PRO A 55 -21.09 -7.79 -3.38
C PRO A 55 -21.11 -6.91 -2.13
N THR A 56 -20.38 -7.27 -1.09
CA THR A 56 -20.26 -6.47 0.14
C THR A 56 -19.39 -5.23 -0.09
N VAL A 57 -18.30 -5.38 -0.84
CA VAL A 57 -17.44 -4.27 -1.25
C VAL A 57 -18.21 -3.25 -2.09
N VAL A 58 -18.93 -3.69 -3.13
CA VAL A 58 -19.77 -2.84 -3.98
C VAL A 58 -20.79 -2.06 -3.15
N ARG A 59 -21.52 -2.72 -2.22
CA ARG A 59 -22.46 -2.02 -1.34
C ARG A 59 -21.77 -0.96 -0.47
N GLY A 60 -20.57 -1.28 0.02
CA GLY A 60 -19.76 -0.34 0.81
C GLY A 60 -19.37 0.91 0.04
N PHE A 61 -18.90 0.74 -1.20
CA PHE A 61 -18.53 1.85 -2.09
C PHE A 61 -19.73 2.62 -2.63
N ALA A 62 -20.91 2.01 -2.74
CA ALA A 62 -22.13 2.64 -3.23
C ALA A 62 -22.90 3.42 -2.15
N ARG A 63 -22.33 3.62 -0.97
CA ARG A 63 -22.98 4.42 0.08
C ARG A 63 -23.04 5.89 -0.30
N ASP A 64 -24.21 6.50 -0.16
CA ASP A 64 -24.43 7.94 -0.44
C ASP A 64 -23.70 8.88 0.53
N ASP A 65 -23.35 8.38 1.72
CA ASP A 65 -22.66 9.13 2.79
C ASP A 65 -21.14 8.88 2.83
N LEU A 66 -20.57 8.17 1.83
CA LEU A 66 -19.15 7.94 1.68
C LEU A 66 -18.57 8.84 0.59
N PHE A 67 -17.70 9.78 0.97
CA PHE A 67 -16.96 10.59 -0.01
C PHE A 67 -15.73 9.84 -0.51
N THR A 68 -15.69 9.49 -1.80
CA THR A 68 -14.64 8.67 -2.39
C THR A 68 -13.84 9.43 -3.46
N VAL A 69 -12.52 9.49 -3.28
CA VAL A 69 -11.57 10.03 -4.27
C VAL A 69 -10.69 8.88 -4.78
N VAL A 70 -10.59 8.73 -6.10
CA VAL A 70 -9.79 7.68 -6.73
C VAL A 70 -8.71 8.31 -7.62
N LEU A 71 -7.45 7.93 -7.40
CA LEU A 71 -6.31 8.27 -8.26
C LEU A 71 -6.02 7.05 -9.14
N GLU A 72 -6.25 7.16 -10.45
CA GLU A 72 -6.18 6.00 -11.33
C GLU A 72 -5.78 6.40 -12.77
N HIS A 73 -5.19 5.44 -13.50
CA HIS A 73 -4.88 5.56 -14.92
C HIS A 73 -6.10 5.32 -15.82
N PHE A 74 -6.98 4.44 -15.38
CA PHE A 74 -8.12 3.95 -16.14
C PHE A 74 -9.41 4.14 -15.33
N ARG A 75 -10.53 4.16 -16.03
CA ARG A 75 -11.84 4.11 -15.37
C ARG A 75 -12.12 2.67 -14.94
N THR A 76 -11.68 2.33 -13.74
CA THR A 76 -11.85 1.01 -13.11
C THR A 76 -13.21 0.90 -12.42
N ASP A 77 -13.59 -0.34 -12.01
CA ASP A 77 -14.80 -0.57 -11.23
C ASP A 77 -14.84 0.29 -9.96
N THR A 78 -13.71 0.49 -9.30
CA THR A 78 -13.63 1.39 -8.15
C THR A 78 -13.83 2.85 -8.53
N ALA A 79 -13.29 3.28 -9.66
CA ALA A 79 -13.47 4.64 -10.15
C ALA A 79 -14.92 4.95 -10.53
N ASP A 80 -15.72 3.93 -10.90
CA ASP A 80 -17.14 4.11 -11.19
C ASP A 80 -17.99 4.45 -9.95
N HIS A 81 -17.47 4.20 -8.75
CA HIS A 81 -18.08 4.57 -7.47
C HIS A 81 -17.50 5.83 -6.84
N ALA A 82 -16.57 6.52 -7.52
CA ALA A 82 -15.90 7.69 -6.97
C ALA A 82 -16.70 8.98 -7.20
N ASP A 83 -16.72 9.87 -6.20
CA ASP A 83 -17.19 11.25 -6.35
C ASP A 83 -16.19 12.09 -7.15
N ILE A 84 -14.89 11.80 -7.00
CA ILE A 84 -13.81 12.47 -7.72
C ILE A 84 -12.83 11.44 -8.24
N VAL A 85 -12.53 11.52 -9.55
CA VAL A 85 -11.44 10.76 -10.18
C VAL A 85 -10.32 11.72 -10.57
N LEU A 86 -9.12 11.46 -10.08
CA LEU A 86 -7.91 12.23 -10.40
C LEU A 86 -7.01 11.39 -11.30
N PRO A 87 -6.66 11.87 -12.50
CA PRO A 87 -5.80 11.12 -13.41
C PRO A 87 -4.37 11.02 -12.86
N ALA A 88 -3.87 9.79 -12.72
CA ALA A 88 -2.51 9.51 -12.30
C ALA A 88 -1.56 9.38 -13.50
N THR A 89 -0.28 9.70 -13.29
CA THR A 89 0.77 9.51 -14.29
C THR A 89 1.15 8.04 -14.45
N THR A 90 1.51 7.63 -15.65
CA THR A 90 2.10 6.33 -15.96
C THR A 90 3.61 6.33 -15.65
N GLN A 91 4.25 5.14 -15.68
CA GLN A 91 5.71 5.03 -15.47
C GLN A 91 6.54 5.87 -16.45
N LEU A 92 6.01 6.20 -17.62
CA LEU A 92 6.72 7.06 -18.59
C LEU A 92 6.78 8.52 -18.15
N GLU A 93 5.99 8.93 -17.17
CA GLU A 93 5.70 10.33 -16.85
C GLU A 93 6.19 10.77 -15.47
N HIS A 94 6.66 9.85 -14.60
CA HIS A 94 7.06 10.20 -13.23
C HIS A 94 8.35 9.50 -12.79
N TRP A 95 8.92 10.00 -11.70
CA TRP A 95 9.99 9.33 -10.96
C TRP A 95 9.41 8.23 -10.08
N ASP A 96 10.05 7.06 -10.07
CA ASP A 96 9.72 5.96 -9.17
C ASP A 96 10.92 5.05 -8.95
N ILE A 97 10.82 4.19 -7.94
CA ILE A 97 11.80 3.15 -7.65
C ILE A 97 11.09 1.81 -7.62
N HIS A 98 11.59 0.86 -8.37
CA HIS A 98 11.02 -0.48 -8.47
C HIS A 98 11.91 -1.52 -7.82
N LEU A 99 11.30 -2.41 -7.06
CA LEU A 99 11.88 -3.63 -6.52
C LEU A 99 11.06 -4.80 -7.04
N ALA A 100 11.71 -5.89 -7.41
CA ALA A 100 11.02 -7.10 -7.87
C ALA A 100 11.29 -8.29 -6.94
N TYR A 101 10.41 -9.27 -6.98
CA TYR A 101 10.68 -10.57 -6.36
C TYR A 101 11.72 -11.34 -7.19
N GLY A 102 12.58 -12.08 -6.53
CA GLY A 102 13.56 -12.97 -7.16
C GLY A 102 14.94 -12.39 -7.42
N HIS A 103 15.14 -11.10 -7.14
CA HIS A 103 16.47 -10.48 -7.13
C HIS A 103 16.51 -9.32 -6.13
N THR A 104 17.73 -8.83 -5.85
CA THR A 104 17.98 -7.75 -4.90
C THR A 104 18.25 -6.42 -5.58
N ASP A 105 18.08 -6.35 -6.90
CA ASP A 105 18.32 -5.12 -7.64
C ASP A 105 17.13 -4.18 -7.53
N VAL A 106 17.43 -2.93 -7.30
CA VAL A 106 16.52 -1.80 -7.31
C VAL A 106 16.69 -1.08 -8.65
N LEU A 107 15.60 -0.76 -9.30
CA LEU A 107 15.60 -0.06 -10.57
C LEU A 107 15.06 1.36 -10.40
N LEU A 108 15.68 2.32 -11.06
CA LEU A 108 15.21 3.70 -11.10
C LEU A 108 14.37 3.93 -12.36
N ASN A 109 13.15 4.37 -12.15
CA ASN A 109 12.32 4.90 -13.20
C ASN A 109 12.44 6.42 -13.25
N ARG A 110 12.82 6.96 -14.41
CA ARG A 110 12.86 8.40 -14.69
C ARG A 110 11.80 8.75 -15.72
N PRO A 111 11.14 9.92 -15.63
CA PRO A 111 10.17 10.32 -16.63
C PRO A 111 10.85 10.45 -18.00
N ALA A 112 10.29 9.79 -19.00
CA ALA A 112 10.72 9.85 -20.40
C ALA A 112 9.92 10.90 -21.18
N ILE A 113 8.73 11.25 -20.71
CA ILE A 113 7.84 12.25 -21.29
C ILE A 113 7.24 13.12 -20.20
N ALA A 114 6.74 14.30 -20.56
CA ALA A 114 5.94 15.11 -19.65
C ALA A 114 4.57 14.44 -19.38
N PRO A 115 3.95 14.69 -18.20
CA PRO A 115 2.62 14.20 -17.90
C PRO A 115 1.59 14.57 -18.97
N VAL A 116 0.75 13.64 -19.36
CA VAL A 116 -0.27 13.84 -20.38
C VAL A 116 -1.53 14.48 -19.77
N GLY A 117 -2.03 15.55 -20.39
CA GLY A 117 -3.27 16.19 -19.98
C GLY A 117 -3.20 16.78 -18.58
N GLN A 118 -4.03 16.30 -17.67
CA GLN A 118 -4.11 16.74 -16.28
C GLN A 118 -3.50 15.71 -15.30
N ALA A 119 -2.85 14.68 -15.81
CA ALA A 119 -2.25 13.64 -14.96
C ALA A 119 -1.15 14.23 -14.05
N LYS A 120 -1.13 13.76 -12.81
CA LYS A 120 -0.13 14.12 -11.80
C LYS A 120 0.37 12.86 -11.09
N SER A 121 1.64 12.88 -10.68
CA SER A 121 2.13 11.82 -9.80
C SER A 121 1.36 11.81 -8.48
N ASN A 122 1.21 10.63 -7.87
CA ASN A 122 0.54 10.53 -6.58
C ASN A 122 1.21 11.44 -5.53
N ALA A 123 2.54 11.50 -5.53
CA ALA A 123 3.29 12.37 -4.64
C ALA A 123 2.95 13.86 -4.86
N GLN A 124 2.80 14.30 -6.11
CA GLN A 124 2.39 15.66 -6.41
C GLN A 124 0.96 15.93 -5.91
N VAL A 125 0.02 15.01 -6.11
CA VAL A 125 -1.36 15.15 -5.60
C VAL A 125 -1.36 15.32 -4.09
N PHE A 126 -0.60 14.48 -3.35
CA PHE A 126 -0.53 14.58 -1.90
C PHE A 126 0.16 15.87 -1.43
N ARG A 127 1.19 16.36 -2.11
CA ARG A 127 1.78 17.69 -1.81
C ARG A 127 0.77 18.81 -1.96
N GLU A 128 0.03 18.81 -3.06
CA GLU A 128 -0.99 19.84 -3.32
C GLU A 128 -2.15 19.75 -2.34
N LEU A 129 -2.55 18.55 -1.94
CA LEU A 129 -3.56 18.33 -0.91
C LEU A 129 -3.08 18.85 0.44
N ALA A 130 -1.86 18.52 0.84
CA ALA A 130 -1.24 19.00 2.08
C ALA A 130 -1.21 20.53 2.16
N ALA A 131 -0.80 21.17 1.06
CA ALA A 131 -0.80 22.64 0.98
C ALA A 131 -2.19 23.25 1.16
N ARG A 132 -3.23 22.64 0.57
CA ARG A 132 -4.64 23.11 0.72
C ARG A 132 -5.19 22.86 2.12
N MET A 133 -4.70 21.84 2.80
CA MET A 133 -5.05 21.53 4.20
C MET A 133 -4.23 22.32 5.22
N GLY A 134 -3.30 23.16 4.78
CA GLY A 134 -2.44 23.95 5.66
C GLY A 134 -1.35 23.15 6.36
N PHE A 135 -0.93 22.01 5.81
CA PHE A 135 0.19 21.24 6.32
C PHE A 135 1.51 21.82 5.78
N ASP A 136 2.40 22.21 6.68
CA ASP A 136 3.66 22.90 6.39
C ASP A 136 4.90 22.05 6.71
N ALA A 137 4.75 20.77 7.04
CA ALA A 137 5.87 19.89 7.31
C ALA A 137 6.79 19.78 6.10
N SER A 138 8.10 19.81 6.32
CA SER A 138 9.14 19.87 5.28
C SER A 138 9.07 18.70 4.27
N CYS A 139 8.57 17.54 4.69
CA CYS A 139 8.39 16.39 3.81
C CYS A 139 7.43 16.65 2.64
N PHE A 140 6.53 17.62 2.75
CA PHE A 140 5.65 18.03 1.66
C PHE A 140 6.31 18.98 0.64
N ALA A 141 7.55 19.39 0.88
CA ALA A 141 8.35 20.18 -0.08
C ALA A 141 9.28 19.32 -0.96
N ASP A 142 9.45 18.03 -0.63
CA ASP A 142 10.34 17.14 -1.35
C ASP A 142 9.84 16.88 -2.79
N SER A 143 10.76 16.94 -3.75
CA SER A 143 10.48 16.53 -5.14
C SER A 143 10.33 15.01 -5.24
N ASP A 144 9.75 14.53 -6.35
CA ASP A 144 9.62 13.09 -6.60
C ASP A 144 10.99 12.40 -6.67
N GLU A 145 12.01 13.07 -7.26
CA GLU A 145 13.41 12.58 -7.23
C GLU A 145 13.97 12.50 -5.81
N ALA A 146 13.72 13.54 -4.99
CA ALA A 146 14.18 13.55 -3.60
C ALA A 146 13.52 12.42 -2.78
N LEU A 147 12.25 12.11 -3.02
CA LEU A 147 11.57 10.99 -2.41
C LEU A 147 12.18 9.64 -2.84
N CYS A 148 12.51 9.49 -4.14
CA CYS A 148 13.23 8.30 -4.62
C CYS A 148 14.59 8.14 -3.94
N ARG A 149 15.36 9.22 -3.78
CA ARG A 149 16.66 9.22 -3.09
C ARG A 149 16.52 8.79 -1.62
N GLN A 150 15.45 9.19 -0.95
CA GLN A 150 15.22 8.87 0.46
C GLN A 150 14.67 7.45 0.67
N ALA A 151 14.05 6.83 -0.34
CA ALA A 151 13.27 5.60 -0.20
C ALA A 151 14.05 4.43 0.41
N TYR A 152 15.31 4.27 0.05
CA TYR A 152 16.17 3.20 0.56
C TYR A 152 17.33 3.70 1.43
N GLY A 153 17.49 5.03 1.55
CA GLY A 153 18.56 5.64 2.34
C GLY A 153 19.94 5.13 1.92
N ASP A 154 20.73 4.65 2.88
CA ASP A 154 22.09 4.12 2.68
C ASP A 154 22.12 2.68 2.15
N LYS A 155 20.98 2.01 2.04
CA LYS A 155 20.90 0.63 1.53
C LYS A 155 21.11 0.54 0.03
N VAL A 156 20.98 1.65 -0.68
CA VAL A 156 21.15 1.75 -2.14
C VAL A 156 22.03 2.97 -2.45
N ASP A 157 22.97 2.78 -3.37
CA ASP A 157 23.73 3.89 -3.94
C ASP A 157 22.87 4.59 -5.00
N PHE A 158 22.31 5.74 -4.65
CA PHE A 158 21.39 6.47 -5.55
C PHE A 158 22.14 7.09 -6.74
N ASP A 159 23.42 7.44 -6.59
CA ASP A 159 24.19 7.98 -7.69
C ASP A 159 24.51 6.88 -8.71
N GLN A 160 24.72 5.64 -8.26
CA GLN A 160 24.76 4.48 -9.15
C GLN A 160 23.41 4.25 -9.86
N LEU A 161 22.28 4.40 -9.15
CA LEU A 161 20.95 4.32 -9.77
C LEU A 161 20.78 5.37 -10.87
N LEU A 162 21.24 6.59 -10.66
CA LEU A 162 21.18 7.67 -11.65
C LEU A 162 22.02 7.37 -12.89
N ASP A 163 23.21 6.79 -12.71
CA ASP A 163 24.14 6.49 -13.80
C ASP A 163 23.74 5.23 -14.58
N GLN A 164 23.43 4.14 -13.88
CA GLN A 164 23.23 2.81 -14.47
C GLN A 164 21.77 2.40 -14.62
N GLY A 165 20.85 3.11 -13.96
CA GLY A 165 19.42 2.77 -13.92
C GLY A 165 19.09 1.67 -12.90
N PHE A 166 20.07 1.01 -12.31
CA PHE A 166 19.87 0.00 -11.27
C PHE A 166 21.03 -0.02 -10.27
N ALA A 167 20.76 -0.55 -9.07
CA ALA A 167 21.76 -0.83 -8.06
C ALA A 167 21.27 -1.99 -7.17
N SER A 168 22.17 -2.83 -6.70
CA SER A 168 21.83 -3.92 -5.78
C SER A 168 21.67 -3.41 -4.35
N LEU A 169 20.68 -3.92 -3.62
CA LEU A 169 20.54 -3.66 -2.19
C LEU A 169 21.76 -4.17 -1.42
N LYS A 170 22.26 -3.36 -0.51
CA LYS A 170 23.32 -3.74 0.42
C LYS A 170 22.71 -4.61 1.53
N ILE A 171 22.54 -5.89 1.24
CA ILE A 171 22.03 -6.89 2.19
C ILE A 171 23.05 -8.02 2.32
N ALA A 172 23.00 -8.78 3.41
CA ALA A 172 23.85 -9.95 3.59
C ALA A 172 23.50 -11.04 2.58
N ASP A 173 24.52 -11.72 2.02
CA ASP A 173 24.31 -12.84 1.08
C ASP A 173 23.51 -13.98 1.70
N ALA A 174 23.65 -14.19 3.00
CA ALA A 174 22.90 -15.17 3.78
C ALA A 174 22.22 -14.47 4.97
N PRO A 175 21.05 -13.85 4.79
CA PRO A 175 20.30 -13.27 5.89
C PRO A 175 20.04 -14.33 6.96
N PHE A 176 20.19 -13.96 8.22
CA PHE A 176 19.98 -14.84 9.37
C PHE A 176 20.97 -16.03 9.52
N ALA A 177 22.10 -16.07 8.78
CA ALA A 177 23.12 -17.10 8.96
C ALA A 177 23.64 -17.17 10.41
N GLU A 178 23.72 -16.02 11.07
CA GLU A 178 24.12 -15.91 12.48
C GLU A 178 22.90 -15.87 13.45
N GLY A 179 21.72 -16.28 12.99
CA GLY A 179 20.48 -16.17 13.76
C GLY A 179 19.83 -14.79 13.66
N GLY A 180 19.07 -14.39 14.69
CA GLY A 180 18.42 -13.08 14.72
C GLY A 180 17.14 -13.00 13.89
N PHE A 181 16.43 -14.11 13.75
CA PHE A 181 15.11 -14.12 13.15
C PHE A 181 14.16 -13.19 13.93
N PRO A 182 13.26 -12.45 13.27
CA PRO A 182 12.30 -11.57 13.92
C PRO A 182 11.11 -12.36 14.52
N THR A 183 11.42 -13.39 15.30
CA THR A 183 10.49 -14.28 16.00
C THR A 183 10.72 -14.18 17.50
N ALA A 184 9.78 -14.64 18.29
CA ALA A 184 9.90 -14.61 19.75
C ALA A 184 11.12 -15.42 20.27
N SER A 185 11.45 -16.51 19.61
CA SER A 185 12.63 -17.34 19.94
C SER A 185 13.95 -16.83 19.35
N GLY A 186 13.92 -15.88 18.40
CA GLY A 186 15.07 -15.47 17.62
C GLY A 186 15.57 -16.53 16.62
N CYS A 187 14.84 -17.63 16.46
CA CYS A 187 15.13 -18.74 15.57
C CYS A 187 14.09 -18.84 14.45
N CYS A 188 14.41 -19.63 13.41
CA CYS A 188 13.41 -20.02 12.43
C CYS A 188 12.38 -20.93 13.11
N GLU A 189 11.15 -20.46 13.26
CA GLU A 189 10.06 -21.22 13.88
C GLU A 189 9.29 -21.98 12.80
N PHE A 190 9.29 -23.30 12.89
CA PHE A 190 8.56 -24.20 11.98
C PHE A 190 7.13 -24.45 12.42
N ASP A 191 6.81 -24.06 13.67
CA ASP A 191 5.50 -24.23 14.27
C ASP A 191 5.05 -22.89 14.83
N SER A 192 3.84 -22.43 14.50
CA SER A 192 3.28 -21.21 15.04
C SER A 192 2.67 -21.48 16.42
N ASP A 193 2.90 -20.58 17.37
CA ASP A 193 2.33 -20.70 18.73
C ASP A 193 0.80 -20.82 18.64
N PRO A 194 0.21 -21.95 19.14
CA PRO A 194 -1.23 -22.17 19.14
C PRO A 194 -2.00 -21.15 20.03
N SER A 195 -1.31 -20.38 20.89
CA SER A 195 -1.89 -19.30 21.67
C SER A 195 -2.03 -18.00 20.87
N SER A 196 -1.44 -17.92 19.68
CA SER A 196 -1.66 -16.79 18.79
C SER A 196 -3.14 -16.74 18.36
N THR A 197 -3.69 -15.54 18.25
CA THR A 197 -5.07 -15.30 17.81
C THR A 197 -5.36 -15.80 16.38
N ASP A 198 -4.34 -16.18 15.64
CA ASP A 198 -4.47 -16.91 14.38
C ASP A 198 -4.74 -18.39 14.69
N ARG A 199 -5.99 -18.81 14.57
CA ARG A 199 -6.49 -20.18 14.85
C ARG A 199 -5.94 -21.26 13.90
N ARG A 200 -4.82 -21.04 13.25
CA ARG A 200 -4.14 -22.07 12.44
C ARG A 200 -3.38 -22.97 13.38
N GLN A 201 -3.64 -24.25 13.30
CA GLN A 201 -2.85 -25.26 13.98
C GLN A 201 -1.41 -25.14 13.50
N GLY A 202 -0.44 -25.29 14.37
CA GLY A 202 0.98 -24.95 14.22
C GLY A 202 1.65 -25.33 12.89
N LEU A 203 1.26 -26.45 12.27
CA LEU A 203 1.72 -26.83 10.92
C LEU A 203 0.66 -26.46 9.86
N PRO A 204 1.09 -25.96 8.69
CA PRO A 204 0.18 -25.67 7.59
C PRO A 204 -0.58 -26.94 7.16
N GLU A 205 -1.91 -26.91 7.27
CA GLU A 205 -2.79 -27.94 6.73
C GLU A 205 -3.55 -27.41 5.53
N HIS A 206 -4.02 -28.32 4.67
CA HIS A 206 -4.87 -27.94 3.55
C HIS A 206 -6.22 -27.42 4.08
N VAL A 207 -6.47 -26.15 3.86
CA VAL A 207 -7.79 -25.53 4.09
C VAL A 207 -8.48 -25.41 2.74
N PRO A 208 -9.65 -26.03 2.54
CA PRO A 208 -10.41 -25.85 1.30
C PRO A 208 -10.72 -24.39 1.06
N ASN A 209 -10.51 -23.93 -0.18
CA ASN A 209 -10.88 -22.58 -0.56
C ASN A 209 -12.41 -22.41 -0.38
N ARG A 210 -12.82 -21.33 0.28
CA ARG A 210 -14.26 -21.04 0.51
C ARG A 210 -15.06 -20.93 -0.80
N GLU A 211 -14.40 -20.49 -1.87
CA GLU A 211 -15.02 -20.37 -3.19
C GLU A 211 -15.33 -21.73 -3.84
N VAL A 212 -14.68 -22.81 -3.39
CA VAL A 212 -14.83 -24.18 -3.91
C VAL A 212 -15.64 -25.07 -2.95
N SER A 213 -15.85 -24.64 -1.71
CA SER A 213 -16.70 -25.36 -0.77
C SER A 213 -18.16 -25.16 -1.18
N GLY A 214 -18.88 -26.25 -1.50
CA GLY A 214 -20.25 -26.25 -2.00
C GLY A 214 -21.32 -25.65 -1.08
N GLN A 215 -20.95 -24.72 -0.21
CA GLN A 215 -21.85 -23.87 0.57
C GLN A 215 -22.26 -22.60 -0.19
N ASN A 216 -21.67 -22.35 -1.36
CA ASN A 216 -21.98 -21.20 -2.23
C ASN A 216 -22.55 -21.63 -3.60
N ALA A 217 -23.12 -22.83 -3.72
CA ALA A 217 -23.83 -23.31 -4.91
C ALA A 217 -25.34 -23.11 -4.75
#